data_c83707dc78b3da5600a9aab7ca3dbc1f
#
_entry.id   c83707dc78b3da5600a9aab7ca3dbc1f
#
_cell.length_a   1.000
_cell.length_b   1.000
_cell.length_c   1.000
_cell.angle_alpha   90.00
_cell.angle_beta   90.00
_cell.angle_gamma   90.00
#
_symmetry.space_group_name_H-M   'P 1'
#
loop_
_entity.id
_entity.type
_entity.pdbx_description
1 polymer ?
#
loop_
_entity_poly.entity_id
_entity_poly.type
_entity_poly.pdbx_seq_one_letter_code
_entity_poly.pdbx_strand_id
1 'polypeptide(L)'
;MTLSVGARTDDLHGAPVTVTARVRHLDDGKFEDPGVTHGGFRFFDAGRRALLETDDGHFVLLTSRPMGNTSQAELTSVGLDPLDLQIIVAKGVHSPRGAYEPIAAEMIQLDTRGCTSADLFSLTYRHRRRPMFPFEPETSYGPDEPTD
;
A
#
# COMPACT_ATOMS: atom_id res chain seq x y z
N MET A 1 -6.28 23.28 8.78
CA MET A 1 -6.23 23.55 7.32
C MET A 1 -7.15 22.59 6.59
N THR A 2 -7.70 23.00 5.44
CA THR A 2 -8.52 22.14 4.60
C THR A 2 -7.78 21.83 3.31
N LEU A 3 -7.73 20.58 2.90
CA LEU A 3 -7.01 20.14 1.69
C LEU A 3 -7.75 19.01 0.99
N SER A 4 -7.46 18.83 -0.30
CA SER A 4 -7.99 17.74 -1.12
C SER A 4 -6.93 16.64 -1.22
N VAL A 5 -7.28 15.42 -0.82
CA VAL A 5 -6.42 14.24 -0.78
C VAL A 5 -6.92 13.17 -1.75
N GLY A 6 -6.00 12.49 -2.42
CA GLY A 6 -6.30 11.43 -3.39
C GLY A 6 -6.53 11.91 -4.83
N ALA A 7 -6.83 10.99 -5.73
CA ALA A 7 -7.15 11.18 -7.16
C ALA A 7 -6.17 12.10 -7.92
N ARG A 8 -4.86 11.98 -7.65
CA ARG A 8 -3.84 12.80 -8.33
C ARG A 8 -2.95 12.02 -9.27
N THR A 9 -2.96 10.69 -9.14
CA THR A 9 -2.13 9.80 -9.96
C THR A 9 -2.95 9.16 -11.08
N ASP A 10 -4.18 8.81 -10.78
CA ASP A 10 -5.13 8.17 -11.69
C ASP A 10 -6.57 8.49 -11.27
N ASP A 11 -7.54 8.04 -12.05
CA ASP A 11 -8.98 8.16 -11.81
C ASP A 11 -9.65 6.86 -11.32
N LEU A 12 -8.85 5.80 -11.07
CA LEU A 12 -9.34 4.49 -10.69
C LEU A 12 -9.78 4.42 -9.22
N HIS A 13 -9.19 5.26 -8.37
CA HIS A 13 -9.37 5.23 -6.90
C HIS A 13 -10.51 6.14 -6.40
N GLY A 14 -11.33 6.66 -7.31
CA GLY A 14 -12.45 7.54 -6.98
C GLY A 14 -12.07 9.02 -6.90
N ALA A 15 -13.03 9.85 -6.49
CA ALA A 15 -12.85 11.29 -6.40
C ALA A 15 -11.94 11.69 -5.22
N PRO A 16 -11.29 12.87 -5.28
CA PRO A 16 -10.54 13.40 -4.16
C PRO A 16 -11.44 13.62 -2.93
N VAL A 17 -10.89 13.36 -1.75
CA VAL A 17 -11.59 13.60 -0.48
C VAL A 17 -11.11 14.90 0.12
N THR A 18 -12.06 15.76 0.53
CA THR A 18 -11.75 16.98 1.28
C THR A 18 -11.55 16.64 2.75
N VAL A 19 -10.38 16.97 3.28
CA VAL A 19 -10.00 16.70 4.67
C VAL A 19 -9.69 18.01 5.38
N THR A 20 -10.34 18.25 6.53
CA THR A 20 -9.98 19.32 7.46
C THR A 20 -9.17 18.72 8.58
N ALA A 21 -7.94 19.19 8.73
CA ALA A 21 -6.99 18.59 9.66
C ALA A 21 -5.96 19.60 10.15
N ARG A 22 -5.28 19.25 11.23
CA ARG A 22 -4.05 19.91 11.70
C ARG A 22 -2.84 19.07 11.36
N VAL A 23 -1.73 19.73 11.06
CA VAL A 23 -0.44 19.07 10.85
C VAL A 23 0.16 18.71 12.21
N ARG A 24 0.46 17.42 12.42
CA ARG A 24 1.08 16.91 13.65
C ARG A 24 2.58 16.74 13.49
N HIS A 25 3.03 16.36 12.30
CA HIS A 25 4.43 16.10 11.99
C HIS A 25 4.74 16.46 10.54
N LEU A 26 5.95 17.01 10.31
CA LEU A 26 6.52 17.25 8.98
C LEU A 26 8.00 16.87 9.02
N ASP A 27 8.46 16.09 8.03
CA ASP A 27 9.86 15.73 7.89
C ASP A 27 10.27 15.46 6.43
N ASP A 28 11.55 15.08 6.24
CA ASP A 28 12.12 14.70 4.94
C ASP A 28 11.86 13.23 4.57
N GLY A 29 11.15 12.48 5.43
CA GLY A 29 10.69 11.11 5.22
C GLY A 29 11.78 10.05 5.27
N LYS A 30 12.94 10.37 5.80
CA LYS A 30 14.00 9.39 6.03
C LYS A 30 13.87 8.78 7.40
N PHE A 31 13.80 7.47 7.44
CA PHE A 31 13.74 6.74 8.71
C PHE A 31 14.42 5.37 8.58
N GLU A 32 14.74 4.78 9.71
CA GLU A 32 15.37 3.48 9.83
C GLU A 32 14.45 2.51 10.53
N ASP A 33 14.38 1.28 10.03
CA ASP A 33 13.78 0.15 10.73
C ASP A 33 14.89 -0.82 11.11
N PRO A 34 15.22 -0.97 12.40
CA PRO A 34 16.20 -1.94 12.86
C PRO A 34 15.70 -3.38 12.83
N GLY A 35 14.39 -3.58 12.62
CA GLY A 35 13.76 -4.90 12.55
C GLY A 35 14.04 -5.61 11.22
N VAL A 36 13.73 -6.91 11.21
CA VAL A 36 13.71 -7.69 9.97
C VAL A 36 12.29 -7.62 9.41
N THR A 37 12.10 -6.79 8.39
CA THR A 37 10.81 -6.59 7.75
C THR A 37 10.79 -7.19 6.34
N HIS A 38 9.62 -7.14 5.70
CA HIS A 38 9.44 -7.58 4.33
C HIS A 38 10.46 -6.93 3.38
N GLY A 39 11.21 -7.76 2.64
CA GLY A 39 12.24 -7.32 1.70
C GLY A 39 13.60 -6.98 2.32
N GLY A 40 13.75 -7.04 3.65
CA GLY A 40 15.03 -6.81 4.34
C GLY A 40 15.55 -5.38 4.25
N PHE A 41 14.70 -4.43 3.91
CA PHE A 41 15.08 -3.02 3.86
C PHE A 41 15.20 -2.45 5.27
N ARG A 42 16.29 -1.73 5.53
CA ARG A 42 16.53 -1.06 6.80
C ARG A 42 16.35 0.46 6.71
N PHE A 43 16.73 1.05 5.59
CA PHE A 43 16.66 2.50 5.38
C PHE A 43 15.59 2.84 4.38
N PHE A 44 14.74 3.77 4.75
CA PHE A 44 13.59 4.19 3.96
C PHE A 44 13.69 5.67 3.61
N ASP A 45 13.16 6.03 2.45
CA ASP A 45 13.03 7.41 1.97
C ASP A 45 11.64 7.60 1.35
N ALA A 46 10.70 8.07 2.16
CA ALA A 46 9.34 8.39 1.76
C ALA A 46 9.21 9.76 1.04
N GLY A 47 10.33 10.44 0.82
CA GLY A 47 10.31 11.83 0.45
C GLY A 47 9.72 12.68 1.58
N ARG A 48 9.27 13.89 1.30
CA ARG A 48 8.62 14.71 2.33
C ARG A 48 7.36 14.02 2.84
N ARG A 49 7.19 14.02 4.18
CA ARG A 49 6.03 13.45 4.84
C ARG A 49 5.28 14.51 5.64
N ALA A 50 3.96 14.30 5.72
CA ALA A 50 3.10 15.05 6.61
C ALA A 50 2.14 14.10 7.33
N LEU A 51 2.15 14.11 8.66
CA LEU A 51 1.12 13.48 9.46
C LEU A 51 0.04 14.51 9.76
N LEU A 52 -1.18 14.21 9.35
CA LEU A 52 -2.37 15.02 9.58
C LEU A 52 -3.25 14.34 10.63
N GLU A 53 -3.87 15.14 11.48
CA GLU A 53 -4.92 14.69 12.39
C GLU A 53 -6.19 15.46 12.09
N THR A 54 -7.27 14.74 11.82
CA THR A 54 -8.59 15.30 11.56
C THR A 54 -9.31 15.66 12.88
N ASP A 55 -10.35 16.48 12.79
CA ASP A 55 -11.10 16.91 13.99
C ASP A 55 -11.85 15.75 14.68
N ASP A 56 -12.12 14.68 13.94
CA ASP A 56 -12.74 13.43 14.44
C ASP A 56 -11.73 12.35 14.87
N GLY A 57 -10.43 12.71 14.94
CA GLY A 57 -9.39 11.88 15.53
C GLY A 57 -8.75 10.87 14.57
N HIS A 58 -8.98 10.97 13.26
CA HIS A 58 -8.27 10.13 12.30
C HIS A 58 -6.90 10.70 11.97
N PHE A 59 -5.94 9.82 11.71
CA PHE A 59 -4.61 10.18 11.22
C PHE A 59 -4.47 9.85 9.74
N VAL A 60 -3.87 10.76 8.98
CA VAL A 60 -3.54 10.56 7.57
C VAL A 60 -2.06 10.85 7.37
N LEU A 61 -1.28 9.83 7.06
CA LEU A 61 0.13 9.97 6.72
C LEU A 61 0.26 10.14 5.19
N LEU A 62 0.69 11.33 4.79
CA LEU A 62 0.97 11.67 3.40
C LEU A 62 2.46 11.54 3.12
N THR A 63 2.81 10.94 1.99
CA THR A 63 4.20 10.80 1.52
C THR A 63 4.32 11.33 0.11
N SER A 64 5.44 11.96 -0.23
CA SER A 64 5.70 12.44 -1.59
C SER A 64 6.32 11.38 -2.51
N ARG A 65 6.69 10.23 -1.97
CA ARG A 65 7.10 9.02 -2.70
C ARG A 65 6.24 7.84 -2.28
N PRO A 66 5.94 6.91 -3.18
CA PRO A 66 5.23 5.69 -2.82
C PRO A 66 5.99 4.88 -1.76
N MET A 67 5.23 4.36 -0.77
CA MET A 67 5.75 3.49 0.29
C MET A 67 5.06 2.13 0.24
N GLY A 68 5.77 1.11 0.72
CA GLY A 68 5.28 -0.27 0.70
C GLY A 68 4.48 -0.68 1.93
N ASN A 69 4.36 0.17 2.96
CA ASN A 69 3.75 -0.12 4.26
C ASN A 69 4.29 -1.43 4.88
N THR A 70 5.60 -1.62 4.82
CA THR A 70 6.28 -2.87 5.19
C THR A 70 6.87 -2.83 6.59
N SER A 71 6.77 -1.71 7.30
CA SER A 71 7.43 -1.45 8.56
C SER A 71 6.56 -0.62 9.50
N GLN A 72 6.50 -1.01 10.77
CA GLN A 72 5.90 -0.19 11.84
C GLN A 72 6.66 1.12 12.06
N ALA A 73 7.96 1.16 11.68
CA ALA A 73 8.77 2.36 11.78
C ALA A 73 8.24 3.52 10.92
N GLU A 74 7.43 3.22 9.89
CA GLU A 74 6.73 4.24 9.12
C GLU A 74 5.80 5.10 9.99
N LEU A 75 5.12 4.48 10.97
CA LEU A 75 4.24 5.16 11.93
C LEU A 75 5.01 5.67 13.14
N THR A 76 5.88 4.85 13.73
CA THR A 76 6.58 5.23 14.97
C THR A 76 7.54 6.39 14.74
N SER A 77 8.14 6.51 13.56
CA SER A 77 9.04 7.64 13.21
C SER A 77 8.31 8.99 13.09
N VAL A 78 6.99 8.99 12.94
CA VAL A 78 6.18 10.22 12.95
C VAL A 78 5.41 10.40 14.26
N GLY A 79 5.71 9.59 15.28
CA GLY A 79 5.17 9.70 16.63
C GLY A 79 3.82 8.99 16.84
N LEU A 80 3.45 8.04 15.98
CA LEU A 80 2.30 7.18 16.20
C LEU A 80 2.75 5.79 16.64
N ASP A 81 2.26 5.33 17.79
CA ASP A 81 2.40 3.93 18.17
C ASP A 81 1.28 3.11 17.50
N PRO A 82 1.61 2.11 16.65
CA PRO A 82 0.60 1.24 16.05
C PRO A 82 -0.32 0.54 17.07
N LEU A 83 0.17 0.28 18.28
CA LEU A 83 -0.59 -0.38 19.35
C LEU A 83 -1.67 0.52 19.96
N ASP A 84 -1.54 1.84 19.83
CA ASP A 84 -2.55 2.79 20.30
C ASP A 84 -3.68 3.01 19.27
N LEU A 85 -3.55 2.43 18.07
CA LEU A 85 -4.51 2.63 16.99
C LEU A 85 -5.52 1.47 16.94
N GLN A 86 -6.80 1.79 16.90
CA GLN A 86 -7.86 0.79 16.77
C GLN A 86 -7.91 0.16 15.37
N ILE A 87 -7.63 0.95 14.33
CA ILE A 87 -7.64 0.51 12.94
C ILE A 87 -6.46 1.14 12.21
N ILE A 88 -5.71 0.33 11.49
CA ILE A 88 -4.67 0.78 10.56
C ILE A 88 -5.07 0.38 9.15
N VAL A 89 -5.23 1.37 8.26
CA VAL A 89 -5.49 1.13 6.83
C VAL A 89 -4.18 1.24 6.08
N ALA A 90 -3.68 0.11 5.59
CA ALA A 90 -2.44 0.02 4.83
C ALA A 90 -2.71 -0.45 3.41
N LYS A 91 -2.23 0.31 2.41
CA LYS A 91 -2.36 -0.08 1.00
C LYS A 91 -1.33 -1.15 0.66
N GLY A 92 -1.81 -2.31 0.21
CA GLY A 92 -0.95 -3.41 -0.23
C GLY A 92 -1.60 -4.76 0.06
N VAL A 93 -1.38 -5.75 -0.82
CA VAL A 93 -1.98 -7.08 -0.67
C VAL A 93 -1.25 -7.90 0.40
N HIS A 94 0.07 -7.98 0.30
CA HIS A 94 0.91 -8.80 1.20
C HIS A 94 1.93 -8.00 2.00
N SER A 95 2.39 -6.88 1.47
CA SER A 95 3.48 -6.11 2.08
C SER A 95 3.19 -5.64 3.52
N PRO A 96 1.97 -5.26 3.92
CA PRO A 96 1.67 -4.85 5.29
C PRO A 96 1.65 -6.00 6.30
N ARG A 97 1.48 -7.25 5.86
CA ARG A 97 1.33 -8.41 6.76
C ARG A 97 2.53 -8.57 7.69
N GLY A 98 3.75 -8.52 7.14
CA GLY A 98 4.97 -8.68 7.93
C GLY A 98 5.12 -7.64 9.04
N ALA A 99 4.61 -6.43 8.82
CA ALA A 99 4.68 -5.35 9.80
C ALA A 99 3.55 -5.42 10.85
N TYR A 100 2.32 -5.68 10.43
CA TYR A 100 1.14 -5.46 11.26
C TYR A 100 0.44 -6.74 11.74
N GLU A 101 0.58 -7.89 11.05
CA GLU A 101 -0.03 -9.14 11.48
C GLU A 101 0.40 -9.59 12.90
N PRO A 102 1.67 -9.40 13.31
CA PRO A 102 2.09 -9.78 14.66
C PRO A 102 1.45 -8.98 15.81
N ILE A 103 0.90 -7.80 15.51
CA ILE A 103 0.29 -6.90 16.49
C ILE A 103 -1.22 -6.74 16.32
N ALA A 104 -1.77 -7.13 15.18
CA ALA A 104 -3.18 -6.98 14.87
C ALA A 104 -3.99 -8.13 15.50
N ALA A 105 -5.14 -7.80 16.09
CA ALA A 105 -6.12 -8.81 16.51
C ALA A 105 -6.75 -9.51 15.30
N GLU A 106 -6.92 -8.79 14.20
CA GLU A 106 -7.47 -9.29 12.94
C GLU A 106 -6.91 -8.50 11.75
N MET A 107 -6.70 -9.17 10.62
CA MET A 107 -6.36 -8.53 9.34
C MET A 107 -7.47 -8.75 8.33
N ILE A 108 -8.13 -7.67 7.95
CA ILE A 108 -9.21 -7.68 6.97
C ILE A 108 -8.64 -7.27 5.61
N GLN A 109 -8.73 -8.17 4.65
CA GLN A 109 -8.36 -7.85 3.26
C GLN A 109 -9.56 -7.28 2.53
N LEU A 110 -9.38 -6.13 1.90
CA LEU A 110 -10.39 -5.46 1.09
C LEU A 110 -9.98 -5.50 -0.38
N ASP A 111 -10.88 -5.97 -1.23
CA ASP A 111 -10.73 -5.83 -2.67
C ASP A 111 -11.32 -4.49 -3.12
N THR A 112 -10.45 -3.56 -3.45
CA THR A 112 -10.80 -2.22 -3.90
C THR A 112 -10.29 -1.99 -5.31
N ARG A 113 -10.96 -1.11 -6.06
CA ARG A 113 -10.50 -0.72 -7.40
C ARG A 113 -9.08 -0.17 -7.33
N GLY A 114 -8.26 -0.51 -8.31
CA GLY A 114 -6.89 -0.03 -8.44
C GLY A 114 -6.14 -0.74 -9.56
N CYS A 115 -4.95 -0.23 -9.89
CA CYS A 115 -4.10 -0.78 -10.96
C CYS A 115 -3.43 -2.12 -10.58
N THR A 116 -3.56 -2.55 -9.32
CA THR A 116 -2.97 -3.79 -8.79
C THR A 116 -4.03 -4.72 -8.20
N SER A 117 -5.21 -4.79 -8.84
CA SER A 117 -6.27 -5.71 -8.44
C SER A 117 -5.77 -7.16 -8.44
N ALA A 118 -6.15 -7.92 -7.41
CA ALA A 118 -5.91 -9.37 -7.36
C ALA A 118 -6.84 -10.15 -8.30
N ASP A 119 -7.96 -9.55 -8.71
CA ASP A 119 -8.84 -10.11 -9.73
C ASP A 119 -8.26 -9.88 -11.14
N LEU A 120 -7.49 -10.87 -11.60
CA LEU A 120 -6.85 -10.82 -12.90
C LEU A 120 -7.87 -10.73 -14.06
N PHE A 121 -9.09 -11.25 -13.88
CA PHE A 121 -10.11 -11.27 -14.92
C PHE A 121 -10.80 -9.90 -15.11
N SER A 122 -10.72 -9.02 -14.11
CA SER A 122 -11.23 -7.64 -14.21
C SER A 122 -10.35 -6.72 -15.06
N LEU A 123 -9.11 -7.13 -15.36
CA LEU A 123 -8.14 -6.31 -16.07
C LEU A 123 -8.20 -6.53 -17.58
N THR A 124 -7.98 -5.48 -18.36
CA THR A 124 -7.90 -5.56 -19.83
C THR A 124 -6.47 -5.80 -20.29
N TYR A 125 -6.23 -6.96 -20.88
CA TYR A 125 -4.91 -7.36 -21.40
C TYR A 125 -4.85 -7.18 -22.92
N ARG A 126 -4.05 -6.23 -23.40
CA ARG A 126 -3.87 -5.99 -24.85
C ARG A 126 -2.84 -6.89 -25.51
N HIS A 127 -1.83 -7.33 -24.73
CA HIS A 127 -0.67 -8.07 -25.24
C HIS A 127 -0.36 -9.33 -24.43
N ARG A 128 -1.40 -9.94 -23.81
CA ARG A 128 -1.24 -11.18 -23.08
C ARG A 128 -0.82 -12.33 -24.00
N ARG A 129 0.18 -13.13 -23.60
CA ARG A 129 0.48 -14.40 -24.26
C ARG A 129 -0.76 -15.31 -24.22
N ARG A 130 -0.93 -16.11 -25.25
CA ARG A 130 -1.98 -17.14 -25.31
C ARG A 130 -1.39 -18.45 -25.83
N PRO A 131 -1.68 -19.59 -25.15
CA PRO A 131 -2.44 -19.73 -23.92
C PRO A 131 -1.64 -19.25 -22.69
N MET A 132 -2.34 -18.88 -21.60
CA MET A 132 -1.72 -18.48 -20.33
C MET A 132 -2.65 -18.79 -19.16
N PHE A 133 -2.17 -19.56 -18.18
CA PHE A 133 -2.90 -19.75 -16.91
C PHE A 133 -2.97 -18.42 -16.12
N PRO A 134 -4.07 -18.09 -15.46
CA PRO A 134 -5.30 -18.86 -15.26
C PRO A 134 -6.39 -18.64 -16.32
N PHE A 135 -6.15 -17.88 -17.35
CA PHE A 135 -7.18 -17.53 -18.37
C PHE A 135 -7.57 -18.73 -19.24
N GLU A 136 -6.60 -19.58 -19.54
CA GLU A 136 -6.81 -20.86 -20.22
C GLU A 136 -6.32 -21.98 -19.27
N PRO A 137 -7.24 -22.62 -18.50
CA PRO A 137 -6.88 -23.59 -17.46
C PRO A 137 -6.06 -24.79 -17.96
N GLU A 138 -6.27 -25.18 -19.23
CA GLU A 138 -5.57 -26.31 -19.88
C GLU A 138 -4.14 -25.95 -20.33
N THR A 139 -3.65 -24.77 -19.98
CA THR A 139 -2.31 -24.33 -20.39
C THR A 139 -1.24 -25.20 -19.75
N SER A 140 -0.36 -25.78 -20.60
CA SER A 140 0.86 -26.48 -20.19
C SER A 140 2.08 -25.59 -20.41
N TYR A 141 3.03 -25.62 -19.49
CA TYR A 141 4.32 -24.92 -19.57
C TYR A 141 5.48 -25.93 -19.67
N GLY A 142 5.30 -27.00 -20.44
CA GLY A 142 6.38 -27.92 -20.79
C GLY A 142 7.43 -27.26 -21.68
N PRO A 143 8.62 -27.89 -21.83
CA PRO A 143 9.55 -27.48 -22.88
C PRO A 143 8.81 -27.54 -24.22
N ASP A 144 8.97 -26.49 -25.06
CA ASP A 144 8.40 -26.47 -26.39
C ASP A 144 8.82 -27.75 -27.11
N GLU A 145 7.86 -28.58 -27.55
CA GLU A 145 8.17 -29.65 -28.47
C GLU A 145 8.71 -29.00 -29.75
N PRO A 146 9.84 -29.46 -30.29
CA PRO A 146 10.33 -28.92 -31.54
C PRO A 146 9.24 -29.12 -32.58
N THR A 147 8.74 -28.03 -33.16
CA THR A 147 7.87 -28.05 -34.31
C THR A 147 8.71 -28.54 -35.50
N ASP A 148 8.43 -29.77 -35.97
CA ASP A 148 8.95 -30.31 -37.21
C ASP A 148 8.64 -29.43 -38.41
#